data_08b448f81c3c569992a18246eef32f09
#
_entry.id   08b448f81c3c569992a18246eef32f09
#
_cell.length_a   1.000
_cell.length_b   1.000
_cell.length_c   1.000
_cell.angle_alpha   90.00
_cell.angle_beta   90.00
_cell.angle_gamma   90.00
#
_symmetry.space_group_name_H-M   'P 1'
#
loop_
_entity.id
_entity.type
_entity.pdbx_description
1 polymer ?
#
loop_
_entity_poly.entity_id
_entity_poly.type
_entity_poly.pdbx_seq_one_letter_code
_entity_poly.pdbx_strand_id
1 'polypeptide(L)'
;MSVANILSMAGGLGLFLFGIRTMGDGLENAAGAKLKRMLEVLTGNRFLAVLVGFVVTAIIQSSTATTVMVVGFVNAGMMSLAQAVGVIMGANIGTTVTSLLIALNFSSVAAAAVLVGVILMLASKKTVVKNLGAIFTGFGLLFLGIDMMSDSMAPLRESAGFMNFIVTVSESPLRPLFGIILGIVMTAVLQSSSASVGVLQTLAMQGLVPLKFSVFVLFGQNIGTCLTALFSTVGAKKNSKRAAVIHLLFNLIGTGIFILIALLAPYVEWIEKLSPDPMAQIAISHIVFNIVSTVIMFPFAKALVKLSCLLVPGKDDSESEMHCKFIDDRLLNTPPFAVMQVSKEVARMAKLARDNFETSAHALINRSDKDLDKVMENEEIINYLNHHITSYLVKLNALDITDSDSDYIARVFHAINDIERVGDHAINLAEAAQHNIGEGLKFSDPAREELNQLCGSVVTLLERSMAAFDNQSLSDNEAKELSDLEEHIDDLTLECQDSHIFRLNRKECNTKAGMLYLNTITDFERVGDHAINIAFLARSK
;
A
#
# COMPACT_ATOMS: atom_id res chain seq x y z
N MET A 1 -7.70 1.90 43.90
CA MET A 1 -7.49 3.00 42.92
C MET A 1 -8.57 4.05 43.07
N SER A 2 -8.21 5.33 43.07
CA SER A 2 -9.18 6.44 43.00
C SER A 2 -9.66 6.62 41.54
N VAL A 3 -10.78 7.32 41.35
CA VAL A 3 -11.25 7.67 39.98
C VAL A 3 -10.20 8.53 39.26
N ALA A 4 -9.51 9.41 39.97
CA ALA A 4 -8.42 10.23 39.44
C ALA A 4 -7.29 9.37 38.87
N ASN A 5 -6.88 8.29 39.55
CA ASN A 5 -5.84 7.37 39.06
C ASN A 5 -6.29 6.64 37.80
N ILE A 6 -7.56 6.22 37.70
CA ILE A 6 -8.09 5.56 36.49
C ILE A 6 -8.10 6.53 35.31
N LEU A 7 -8.54 7.77 35.53
CA LEU A 7 -8.55 8.80 34.49
C LEU A 7 -7.12 9.17 34.06
N SER A 8 -6.19 9.26 35.02
CA SER A 8 -4.78 9.54 34.73
C SER A 8 -4.13 8.40 33.93
N MET A 9 -4.42 7.15 34.31
CA MET A 9 -3.96 5.97 33.56
C MET A 9 -4.50 5.96 32.14
N ALA A 10 -5.80 6.23 31.96
CA ALA A 10 -6.41 6.32 30.64
C ALA A 10 -5.86 7.48 29.80
N GLY A 11 -5.61 8.63 30.43
CA GLY A 11 -4.95 9.78 29.80
C GLY A 11 -3.52 9.49 29.38
N GLY A 12 -2.74 8.82 30.25
CA GLY A 12 -1.39 8.36 29.93
C GLY A 12 -1.36 7.37 28.76
N LEU A 13 -2.30 6.41 28.75
CA LEU A 13 -2.48 5.50 27.62
C LEU A 13 -2.83 6.25 26.33
N GLY A 14 -3.70 7.25 26.39
CA GLY A 14 -4.05 8.10 25.27
C GLY A 14 -2.83 8.85 24.71
N LEU A 15 -2.01 9.48 25.57
CA LEU A 15 -0.77 10.15 25.18
C LEU A 15 0.24 9.17 24.56
N PHE A 16 0.39 8.00 25.15
CA PHE A 16 1.27 6.95 24.67
C PHE A 16 0.87 6.47 23.26
N LEU A 17 -0.42 6.15 23.05
CA LEU A 17 -0.96 5.72 21.75
C LEU A 17 -0.83 6.83 20.70
N PHE A 18 -1.15 8.06 21.05
CA PHE A 18 -1.02 9.20 20.16
C PHE A 18 0.44 9.48 19.83
N GLY A 19 1.34 9.34 20.81
CA GLY A 19 2.79 9.48 20.63
C GLY A 19 3.36 8.47 19.64
N ILE A 20 3.03 7.16 19.79
CA ILE A 20 3.47 6.11 18.84
C ILE A 20 2.96 6.42 17.45
N ARG A 21 1.68 6.79 17.31
CA ARG A 21 1.07 7.10 16.02
C ARG A 21 1.74 8.30 15.36
N THR A 22 1.84 9.42 16.04
CA THR A 22 2.45 10.65 15.51
C THR A 22 3.92 10.44 15.11
N MET A 23 4.68 9.66 15.90
CA MET A 23 6.05 9.30 15.56
C MET A 23 6.08 8.41 14.30
N GLY A 24 5.20 7.40 14.22
CA GLY A 24 5.09 6.51 13.07
C GLY A 24 4.72 7.25 11.79
N ASP A 25 3.70 8.11 11.83
CA ASP A 25 3.27 8.94 10.70
C ASP A 25 4.40 9.86 10.21
N GLY A 26 5.15 10.48 11.16
CA GLY A 26 6.32 11.30 10.84
C GLY A 26 7.44 10.51 10.16
N LEU A 27 7.72 9.29 10.62
CA LEU A 27 8.72 8.38 10.04
C LEU A 27 8.27 7.89 8.65
N GLU A 28 7.01 7.49 8.50
CA GLU A 28 6.42 7.03 7.24
C GLU A 28 6.47 8.11 6.17
N ASN A 29 6.01 9.32 6.51
CA ASN A 29 6.04 10.47 5.61
C ASN A 29 7.47 10.91 5.24
N ALA A 30 8.42 10.82 6.18
CA ALA A 30 9.83 11.13 5.90
C ALA A 30 10.49 10.07 5.01
N ALA A 31 10.11 8.80 5.13
CA ALA A 31 10.66 7.69 4.35
C ALA A 31 10.00 7.52 2.96
N GLY A 32 8.80 8.00 2.77
CA GLY A 32 7.90 7.98 1.60
C GLY A 32 8.39 7.25 0.34
N ALA A 33 9.15 7.95 -0.52
CA ALA A 33 9.60 7.38 -1.80
C ALA A 33 10.61 6.22 -1.65
N LYS A 34 11.44 6.21 -0.59
CA LYS A 34 12.39 5.10 -0.34
C LYS A 34 11.67 3.84 0.09
N LEU A 35 10.63 3.99 0.92
CA LEU A 35 9.80 2.89 1.36
C LEU A 35 9.06 2.25 0.17
N LYS A 36 8.52 3.10 -0.74
CA LYS A 36 7.93 2.67 -2.02
C LYS A 36 8.88 1.76 -2.80
N ARG A 37 10.10 2.24 -3.04
CA ARG A 37 11.12 1.50 -3.82
C ARG A 37 11.57 0.19 -3.16
N MET A 38 11.61 0.12 -1.83
CA MET A 38 11.99 -1.10 -1.12
C MET A 38 10.99 -2.24 -1.31
N LEU A 39 9.69 -1.93 -1.37
CA LEU A 39 8.65 -2.93 -1.60
C LEU A 39 8.55 -3.36 -3.08
N GLU A 40 8.92 -2.50 -4.02
CA GLU A 40 9.00 -2.86 -5.45
C GLU A 40 10.12 -3.85 -5.74
N VAL A 41 11.24 -3.78 -5.01
CA VAL A 41 12.40 -4.69 -5.12
C VAL A 41 12.13 -6.07 -4.49
N LEU A 42 10.89 -6.44 -4.18
CA LEU A 42 10.51 -7.77 -3.71
C LEU A 42 10.85 -8.84 -4.77
N THR A 43 12.13 -9.09 -4.90
CA THR A 43 12.68 -10.16 -5.73
C THR A 43 12.33 -11.53 -5.13
N GLY A 44 12.43 -12.62 -5.92
CA GLY A 44 12.16 -13.98 -5.45
C GLY A 44 13.06 -14.48 -4.30
N ASN A 45 13.90 -13.62 -3.72
CA ASN A 45 14.77 -13.92 -2.60
C ASN A 45 14.02 -13.71 -1.26
N ARG A 46 13.73 -14.81 -0.58
CA ARG A 46 13.03 -14.81 0.71
C ARG A 46 13.76 -14.09 1.83
N PHE A 47 15.09 -14.15 1.84
CA PHE A 47 15.88 -13.44 2.86
C PHE A 47 15.71 -11.93 2.70
N LEU A 48 15.73 -11.44 1.46
CA LEU A 48 15.48 -10.04 1.17
C LEU A 48 14.03 -9.65 1.57
N ALA A 49 13.06 -10.53 1.36
CA ALA A 49 11.69 -10.29 1.79
C ALA A 49 11.56 -10.13 3.33
N VAL A 50 12.30 -10.93 4.11
CA VAL A 50 12.38 -10.77 5.58
C VAL A 50 13.01 -9.43 5.95
N LEU A 51 14.11 -9.07 5.30
CA LEU A 51 14.79 -7.80 5.56
C LEU A 51 13.89 -6.60 5.23
N VAL A 52 13.20 -6.65 4.09
CA VAL A 52 12.24 -5.61 3.69
C VAL A 52 11.08 -5.52 4.69
N GLY A 53 10.47 -6.64 5.08
CA GLY A 53 9.43 -6.66 6.10
C GLY A 53 9.88 -6.07 7.43
N PHE A 54 11.10 -6.39 7.87
CA PHE A 54 11.71 -5.83 9.06
C PHE A 54 11.86 -4.31 8.96
N VAL A 55 12.52 -3.82 7.89
CA VAL A 55 12.80 -2.38 7.74
C VAL A 55 11.51 -1.57 7.56
N VAL A 56 10.58 -2.07 6.74
CA VAL A 56 9.28 -1.41 6.53
C VAL A 56 8.54 -1.27 7.85
N THR A 57 8.43 -2.35 8.63
CA THR A 57 7.73 -2.31 9.92
C THR A 57 8.45 -1.44 10.95
N ALA A 58 9.78 -1.48 10.97
CA ALA A 58 10.57 -0.62 11.86
C ALA A 58 10.40 0.88 11.54
N ILE A 59 10.18 1.24 10.26
CA ILE A 59 9.91 2.63 9.85
C ILE A 59 8.46 3.01 10.13
N ILE A 60 7.49 2.21 9.67
CA ILE A 60 6.05 2.49 9.86
C ILE A 60 5.63 2.36 11.33
N GLN A 61 6.42 1.66 12.16
CA GLN A 61 6.10 1.35 13.57
C GLN A 61 4.78 0.58 13.76
N SER A 62 4.33 -0.11 12.68
CA SER A 62 3.07 -0.88 12.67
C SER A 62 3.19 -2.16 11.86
N SER A 63 3.29 -3.30 12.53
CA SER A 63 3.24 -4.62 11.87
C SER A 63 1.85 -4.93 11.31
N THR A 64 0.81 -4.38 11.93
CA THR A 64 -0.56 -4.50 11.42
C THR A 64 -0.68 -3.83 10.05
N ALA A 65 -0.23 -2.58 9.92
CA ALA A 65 -0.23 -1.86 8.64
C ALA A 65 0.59 -2.63 7.59
N THR A 66 1.81 -3.07 7.92
CA THR A 66 2.65 -3.87 7.02
C THR A 66 1.97 -5.16 6.58
N THR A 67 1.34 -5.90 7.53
CA THR A 67 0.67 -7.17 7.19
C THR A 67 -0.59 -6.96 6.37
N VAL A 68 -1.40 -5.94 6.66
CA VAL A 68 -2.59 -5.59 5.87
C VAL A 68 -2.19 -5.17 4.46
N MET A 69 -1.09 -4.43 4.32
CA MET A 69 -0.51 -4.08 3.02
C MET A 69 -0.06 -5.33 2.24
N VAL A 70 0.62 -6.29 2.89
CA VAL A 70 0.97 -7.58 2.27
C VAL A 70 -0.27 -8.34 1.80
N VAL A 71 -1.33 -8.37 2.63
CA VAL A 71 -2.64 -8.95 2.26
C VAL A 71 -3.21 -8.26 1.03
N GLY A 72 -3.15 -6.92 0.96
CA GLY A 72 -3.57 -6.12 -0.20
C GLY A 72 -2.76 -6.46 -1.46
N PHE A 73 -1.43 -6.54 -1.37
CA PHE A 73 -0.56 -6.91 -2.50
C PHE A 73 -0.81 -8.33 -3.00
N VAL A 74 -1.04 -9.28 -2.10
CA VAL A 74 -1.43 -10.64 -2.48
C VAL A 74 -2.82 -10.65 -3.13
N ASN A 75 -3.76 -9.82 -2.65
CA ASN A 75 -5.08 -9.64 -3.23
C ASN A 75 -5.02 -9.08 -4.66
N ALA A 76 -4.16 -8.11 -4.87
CA ALA A 76 -3.90 -7.49 -6.17
C ALA A 76 -3.03 -8.36 -7.11
N GLY A 77 -2.58 -9.54 -6.67
CA GLY A 77 -1.69 -10.40 -7.48
C GLY A 77 -0.26 -9.88 -7.63
N MET A 78 0.09 -8.79 -6.94
CA MET A 78 1.41 -8.15 -7.00
C MET A 78 2.46 -8.91 -6.19
N MET A 79 2.05 -9.70 -5.21
CA MET A 79 2.91 -10.48 -4.34
C MET A 79 2.44 -11.93 -4.27
N SER A 80 3.35 -12.85 -4.48
CA SER A 80 3.07 -14.27 -4.27
C SER A 80 3.03 -14.62 -2.77
N LEU A 81 2.32 -15.69 -2.41
CA LEU A 81 2.31 -16.19 -1.03
C LEU A 81 3.72 -16.53 -0.52
N ALA A 82 4.60 -16.99 -1.41
CA ALA A 82 5.98 -17.32 -1.05
C ALA A 82 6.82 -16.09 -0.64
N GLN A 83 6.57 -14.94 -1.24
CA GLN A 83 7.15 -13.65 -0.87
C GLN A 83 6.50 -13.10 0.41
N ALA A 84 5.17 -13.19 0.50
CA ALA A 84 4.40 -12.75 1.65
C ALA A 84 4.88 -13.36 2.97
N VAL A 85 5.21 -14.67 2.98
CA VAL A 85 5.77 -15.36 4.17
C VAL A 85 7.01 -14.63 4.69
N GLY A 86 7.95 -14.26 3.80
CA GLY A 86 9.18 -13.57 4.20
C GLY A 86 8.89 -12.19 4.79
N VAL A 87 8.04 -11.39 4.12
CA VAL A 87 7.67 -10.05 4.60
C VAL A 87 6.97 -10.12 5.96
N ILE A 88 6.04 -11.07 6.15
CA ILE A 88 5.33 -11.28 7.42
C ILE A 88 6.30 -11.67 8.54
N MET A 89 7.25 -12.58 8.29
CA MET A 89 8.30 -12.92 9.27
C MET A 89 9.13 -11.68 9.65
N GLY A 90 9.54 -10.90 8.65
CA GLY A 90 10.27 -9.66 8.86
C GLY A 90 9.46 -8.62 9.65
N ALA A 91 8.17 -8.47 9.34
CA ALA A 91 7.28 -7.54 10.04
C ALA A 91 7.16 -7.87 11.54
N ASN A 92 7.09 -9.15 11.90
CA ASN A 92 7.08 -9.57 13.30
C ASN A 92 8.40 -9.18 14.01
N ILE A 93 9.56 -9.34 13.36
CA ILE A 93 10.85 -8.87 13.90
C ILE A 93 10.82 -7.33 14.02
N GLY A 94 10.32 -6.61 13.02
CA GLY A 94 10.25 -5.15 12.98
C GLY A 94 9.47 -4.53 14.14
N THR A 95 8.42 -5.20 14.61
CA THR A 95 7.62 -4.78 15.77
C THR A 95 8.46 -4.70 17.05
N THR A 96 9.52 -5.49 17.16
CA THR A 96 10.37 -5.49 18.36
C THR A 96 11.20 -4.21 18.53
N VAL A 97 11.37 -3.43 17.47
CA VAL A 97 12.07 -2.13 17.51
C VAL A 97 11.33 -1.17 18.44
N THR A 98 9.99 -1.16 18.42
CA THR A 98 9.20 -0.32 19.32
C THR A 98 9.39 -0.73 20.79
N SER A 99 9.35 -2.04 21.10
CA SER A 99 9.55 -2.51 22.47
C SER A 99 10.97 -2.22 22.99
N LEU A 100 11.97 -2.30 22.08
CA LEU A 100 13.35 -1.90 22.42
C LEU A 100 13.46 -0.40 22.69
N LEU A 101 12.82 0.43 21.84
CA LEU A 101 12.79 1.89 22.02
C LEU A 101 12.19 2.27 23.40
N ILE A 102 11.07 1.64 23.77
CA ILE A 102 10.42 1.85 25.07
C ILE A 102 11.36 1.45 26.22
N ALA A 103 12.06 0.33 26.09
CA ALA A 103 12.98 -0.17 27.11
C ALA A 103 14.21 0.73 27.34
N LEU A 104 14.60 1.56 26.38
CA LEU A 104 15.71 2.51 26.55
C LEU A 104 15.39 3.69 27.50
N ASN A 105 14.13 3.87 27.85
CA ASN A 105 13.63 4.83 28.86
C ASN A 105 14.20 6.25 28.71
N PHE A 106 13.73 6.97 27.70
CA PHE A 106 14.12 8.37 27.47
C PHE A 106 13.21 9.40 28.17
N SER A 107 12.57 9.03 29.27
CA SER A 107 11.65 9.91 30.02
C SER A 107 12.28 11.26 30.40
N SER A 108 13.58 11.27 30.73
CA SER A 108 14.29 12.49 31.13
C SER A 108 14.37 13.57 30.04
N VAL A 109 14.31 13.19 28.76
CA VAL A 109 14.34 14.11 27.62
C VAL A 109 13.00 14.27 26.92
N ALA A 110 11.97 13.59 27.41
CA ALA A 110 10.66 13.53 26.76
C ALA A 110 10.02 14.92 26.59
N ALA A 111 10.00 15.74 27.66
CA ALA A 111 9.44 17.08 27.61
C ALA A 111 10.21 18.00 26.63
N ALA A 112 11.55 17.90 26.59
CA ALA A 112 12.35 18.65 25.64
C ALA A 112 12.09 18.21 24.19
N ALA A 113 11.92 16.92 23.96
CA ALA A 113 11.58 16.40 22.65
C ALA A 113 10.22 16.93 22.15
N VAL A 114 9.19 16.96 23.02
CA VAL A 114 7.88 17.58 22.67
C VAL A 114 8.06 19.04 22.31
N LEU A 115 8.78 19.82 23.13
CA LEU A 115 8.98 21.25 22.86
C LEU A 115 9.67 21.48 21.52
N VAL A 116 10.79 20.79 21.26
CA VAL A 116 11.52 20.89 19.99
C VAL A 116 10.64 20.46 18.82
N GLY A 117 9.92 19.34 18.97
CA GLY A 117 9.05 18.82 17.93
C GLY A 117 7.94 19.80 17.56
N VAL A 118 7.24 20.37 18.53
CA VAL A 118 6.18 21.36 18.32
C VAL A 118 6.73 22.62 17.65
N ILE A 119 7.90 23.12 18.10
CA ILE A 119 8.54 24.30 17.46
C ILE A 119 8.82 24.00 15.99
N LEU A 120 9.38 22.83 15.65
CA LEU A 120 9.68 22.45 14.25
C LEU A 120 8.41 22.37 13.41
N MET A 121 7.31 21.84 13.95
CA MET A 121 6.02 21.74 13.25
C MET A 121 5.39 23.12 12.99
N LEU A 122 5.47 24.04 13.94
CA LEU A 122 4.84 25.35 13.86
C LEU A 122 5.69 26.39 13.10
N ALA A 123 7.02 26.34 13.24
CA ALA A 123 7.94 27.35 12.69
C ALA A 123 8.28 27.10 11.22
N SER A 124 8.06 25.89 10.67
CA SER A 124 8.48 25.55 9.30
C SER A 124 7.29 25.25 8.40
N LYS A 125 7.40 25.74 7.15
CA LYS A 125 6.48 25.34 6.06
C LYS A 125 7.00 24.10 5.30
N LYS A 126 8.25 23.69 5.50
CA LYS A 126 8.85 22.55 4.79
C LYS A 126 8.36 21.23 5.37
N THR A 127 7.78 20.37 4.53
CA THR A 127 7.23 19.05 4.92
C THR A 127 8.25 18.18 5.65
N VAL A 128 9.51 18.16 5.21
CA VAL A 128 10.58 17.40 5.87
C VAL A 128 10.79 17.84 7.31
N VAL A 129 10.76 19.15 7.58
CA VAL A 129 10.94 19.70 8.93
C VAL A 129 9.72 19.42 9.80
N LYS A 130 8.51 19.50 9.25
CA LYS A 130 7.27 19.12 9.95
C LYS A 130 7.28 17.64 10.34
N ASN A 131 7.72 16.76 9.43
CA ASN A 131 7.81 15.32 9.70
C ASN A 131 8.82 15.03 10.82
N LEU A 132 9.99 15.69 10.82
CA LEU A 132 10.93 15.61 11.93
C LEU A 132 10.31 16.12 13.23
N GLY A 133 9.55 17.22 13.17
CA GLY A 133 8.79 17.73 14.30
C GLY A 133 7.79 16.71 14.84
N ALA A 134 7.05 16.02 13.97
CA ALA A 134 6.13 14.97 14.36
C ALA A 134 6.84 13.79 15.04
N ILE A 135 8.00 13.37 14.52
CA ILE A 135 8.84 12.32 15.14
C ILE A 135 9.24 12.70 16.55
N PHE A 136 9.78 13.91 16.77
CA PHE A 136 10.20 14.36 18.10
C PHE A 136 9.01 14.55 19.05
N THR A 137 7.90 15.12 18.58
CA THR A 137 6.68 15.29 19.37
C THR A 137 6.12 13.93 19.79
N GLY A 138 5.98 13.00 18.84
CA GLY A 138 5.47 11.67 19.09
C GLY A 138 6.35 10.87 20.04
N PHE A 139 7.68 10.93 19.86
CA PHE A 139 8.65 10.34 20.76
C PHE A 139 8.49 10.85 22.20
N GLY A 140 8.41 12.17 22.39
CA GLY A 140 8.25 12.74 23.71
C GLY A 140 6.90 12.40 24.36
N LEU A 141 5.79 12.46 23.59
CA LEU A 141 4.46 12.10 24.09
C LEU A 141 4.38 10.62 24.49
N LEU A 142 5.07 9.72 23.76
CA LEU A 142 5.17 8.30 24.12
C LEU A 142 5.71 8.12 25.53
N PHE A 143 6.84 8.76 25.87
CA PHE A 143 7.46 8.61 27.18
C PHE A 143 6.68 9.33 28.28
N LEU A 144 6.13 10.53 28.02
CA LEU A 144 5.24 11.21 28.99
C LEU A 144 3.99 10.36 29.29
N GLY A 145 3.46 9.67 28.28
CA GLY A 145 2.36 8.72 28.47
C GLY A 145 2.73 7.52 29.34
N ILE A 146 3.93 6.97 29.17
CA ILE A 146 4.47 5.89 30.00
C ILE A 146 4.62 6.36 31.46
N ASP A 147 5.21 7.53 31.69
CA ASP A 147 5.39 8.07 33.02
C ASP A 147 4.04 8.29 33.71
N MET A 148 3.08 8.90 33.03
CA MET A 148 1.74 9.13 33.54
C MET A 148 0.98 7.83 33.86
N MET A 149 1.12 6.78 33.02
CA MET A 149 0.57 5.45 33.32
C MET A 149 1.25 4.86 34.57
N SER A 150 2.58 4.91 34.59
CA SER A 150 3.41 4.37 35.67
C SER A 150 3.03 4.94 37.05
N ASP A 151 2.96 6.26 37.13
CA ASP A 151 2.57 6.96 38.38
C ASP A 151 1.15 6.60 38.81
N SER A 152 0.24 6.46 37.87
CA SER A 152 -1.16 6.11 38.14
C SER A 152 -1.35 4.67 38.64
N MET A 153 -0.40 3.77 38.33
CA MET A 153 -0.42 2.36 38.73
C MET A 153 0.17 2.12 40.13
N ALA A 154 0.89 3.09 40.72
CA ALA A 154 1.51 2.94 42.03
C ALA A 154 0.55 2.40 43.14
N PRO A 155 -0.72 2.86 43.24
CA PRO A 155 -1.65 2.32 44.24
C PRO A 155 -2.04 0.86 44.04
N LEU A 156 -1.85 0.28 42.85
CA LEU A 156 -2.08 -1.17 42.62
C LEU A 156 -1.04 -2.01 43.33
N ARG A 157 0.19 -1.52 43.44
CA ARG A 157 1.28 -2.19 44.15
C ARG A 157 1.02 -2.32 45.65
N GLU A 158 0.29 -1.36 46.21
CA GLU A 158 -0.09 -1.35 47.62
C GLU A 158 -1.36 -2.17 47.90
N SER A 159 -2.07 -2.57 46.84
CA SER A 159 -3.30 -3.36 46.95
C SER A 159 -3.00 -4.83 47.19
N ALA A 160 -3.11 -5.30 48.43
CA ALA A 160 -2.91 -6.70 48.78
C ALA A 160 -3.79 -7.66 47.96
N GLY A 161 -5.05 -7.26 47.66
CA GLY A 161 -5.95 -8.07 46.84
C GLY A 161 -5.47 -8.23 45.42
N PHE A 162 -4.96 -7.16 44.80
CA PHE A 162 -4.40 -7.20 43.44
C PHE A 162 -3.10 -8.02 43.41
N MET A 163 -2.19 -7.77 44.34
CA MET A 163 -0.92 -8.51 44.39
C MET A 163 -1.13 -10.01 44.64
N ASN A 164 -2.05 -10.38 45.55
CA ASN A 164 -2.38 -11.78 45.79
C ASN A 164 -3.00 -12.45 44.54
N PHE A 165 -3.85 -11.72 43.82
CA PHE A 165 -4.40 -12.24 42.55
C PHE A 165 -3.28 -12.49 41.53
N ILE A 166 -2.37 -11.55 41.31
CA ILE A 166 -1.24 -11.71 40.38
C ILE A 166 -0.32 -12.86 40.80
N VAL A 167 0.00 -12.98 42.09
CA VAL A 167 0.80 -14.08 42.61
C VAL A 167 0.08 -15.42 42.36
N THR A 168 -1.20 -15.52 42.69
CA THR A 168 -1.99 -16.76 42.49
C THR A 168 -1.99 -17.19 41.00
N VAL A 169 -2.20 -16.24 40.09
CA VAL A 169 -2.21 -16.53 38.65
C VAL A 169 -0.82 -16.90 38.13
N SER A 170 0.22 -16.20 38.59
CA SER A 170 1.61 -16.42 38.14
C SER A 170 2.24 -17.71 38.71
N GLU A 171 1.78 -18.20 39.85
CA GLU A 171 2.21 -19.47 40.44
C GLU A 171 1.36 -20.66 39.97
N SER A 172 0.20 -20.41 39.34
CA SER A 172 -0.68 -21.47 38.84
C SER A 172 -0.01 -22.35 37.77
N PRO A 173 -0.25 -23.65 37.75
CA PRO A 173 0.13 -24.52 36.64
C PRO A 173 -0.47 -24.06 35.28
N LEU A 174 -1.60 -23.36 35.32
CA LEU A 174 -2.29 -22.80 34.15
C LEU A 174 -1.79 -21.40 33.74
N ARG A 175 -0.71 -20.86 34.38
CA ARG A 175 -0.12 -19.55 34.06
C ARG A 175 0.13 -19.32 32.55
N PRO A 176 0.57 -20.33 31.75
CA PRO A 176 0.73 -20.13 30.33
C PRO A 176 -0.59 -19.79 29.64
N LEU A 177 -1.66 -20.50 29.98
CA LEU A 177 -2.99 -20.28 29.39
C LEU A 177 -3.55 -18.90 29.79
N PHE A 178 -3.50 -18.55 31.06
CA PHE A 178 -3.97 -17.24 31.54
C PHE A 178 -3.18 -16.08 30.92
N GLY A 179 -1.84 -16.20 30.85
CA GLY A 179 -0.99 -15.20 30.23
C GLY A 179 -1.31 -15.01 28.74
N ILE A 180 -1.41 -16.11 27.99
CA ILE A 180 -1.73 -16.05 26.56
C ILE A 180 -3.11 -15.44 26.31
N ILE A 181 -4.14 -15.85 27.04
CA ILE A 181 -5.48 -15.29 26.90
C ILE A 181 -5.45 -13.78 27.23
N LEU A 182 -4.80 -13.38 28.30
CA LEU A 182 -4.67 -11.97 28.67
C LEU A 182 -3.97 -11.19 27.57
N GLY A 183 -2.86 -11.69 27.02
CA GLY A 183 -2.13 -11.06 25.92
C GLY A 183 -2.96 -10.91 24.64
N ILE A 184 -3.71 -11.94 24.26
CA ILE A 184 -4.63 -11.90 23.10
C ILE A 184 -5.68 -10.80 23.33
N VAL A 185 -6.33 -10.80 24.50
CA VAL A 185 -7.39 -9.81 24.82
C VAL A 185 -6.82 -8.40 24.83
N MET A 186 -5.66 -8.17 25.48
CA MET A 186 -5.02 -6.86 25.50
C MET A 186 -4.75 -6.33 24.09
N THR A 187 -4.18 -7.14 23.23
CA THR A 187 -3.88 -6.72 21.84
C THR A 187 -5.14 -6.55 21.01
N ALA A 188 -6.14 -7.41 21.18
CA ALA A 188 -7.42 -7.27 20.49
C ALA A 188 -8.17 -5.99 20.86
N VAL A 189 -8.14 -5.59 22.13
CA VAL A 189 -8.77 -4.36 22.63
C VAL A 189 -8.00 -3.12 22.16
N LEU A 190 -6.68 -3.12 22.30
CA LEU A 190 -5.82 -1.99 21.92
C LEU A 190 -5.60 -1.90 20.40
N GLN A 191 -5.87 -2.98 19.67
CA GLN A 191 -5.63 -3.10 18.21
C GLN A 191 -4.19 -2.75 17.79
N SER A 192 -3.25 -2.80 18.73
CA SER A 192 -1.83 -2.47 18.57
C SER A 192 -0.98 -3.36 19.46
N SER A 193 -0.13 -4.19 18.84
CA SER A 193 0.82 -5.01 19.57
C SER A 193 1.89 -4.18 20.28
N SER A 194 2.39 -3.14 19.62
CA SER A 194 3.38 -2.23 20.21
C SER A 194 2.83 -1.55 21.47
N ALA A 195 1.57 -1.10 21.42
CA ALA A 195 0.91 -0.51 22.57
C ALA A 195 0.69 -1.54 23.69
N SER A 196 0.24 -2.73 23.34
CA SER A 196 0.02 -3.81 24.29
C SER A 196 1.31 -4.22 25.01
N VAL A 197 2.43 -4.32 24.26
CA VAL A 197 3.76 -4.61 24.84
C VAL A 197 4.22 -3.44 25.72
N GLY A 198 4.03 -2.19 25.31
CA GLY A 198 4.38 -1.02 26.13
C GLY A 198 3.63 -0.97 27.47
N VAL A 199 2.34 -1.28 27.49
CA VAL A 199 1.55 -1.44 28.72
C VAL A 199 2.14 -2.57 29.60
N LEU A 200 2.49 -3.71 29.01
CA LEU A 200 3.11 -4.82 29.74
C LEU A 200 4.46 -4.42 30.32
N GLN A 201 5.29 -3.70 29.57
CA GLN A 201 6.58 -3.16 30.05
C GLN A 201 6.39 -2.19 31.22
N THR A 202 5.39 -1.32 31.17
CA THR A 202 5.05 -0.38 32.27
C THR A 202 4.61 -1.15 33.52
N LEU A 203 3.75 -2.17 33.37
CA LEU A 203 3.33 -3.03 34.47
C LEU A 203 4.52 -3.79 35.12
N ALA A 204 5.44 -4.28 34.30
CA ALA A 204 6.63 -4.97 34.78
C ALA A 204 7.60 -4.02 35.49
N MET A 205 7.79 -2.80 34.95
CA MET A 205 8.62 -1.75 35.59
C MET A 205 8.09 -1.38 36.98
N GLN A 206 6.78 -1.35 37.16
CA GLN A 206 6.15 -1.12 38.46
C GLN A 206 6.19 -2.36 39.40
N GLY A 207 6.76 -3.49 38.95
CA GLY A 207 6.78 -4.71 39.73
C GLY A 207 5.40 -5.37 39.91
N LEU A 208 4.41 -4.95 39.13
CA LEU A 208 3.04 -5.47 39.20
C LEU A 208 2.90 -6.84 38.56
N VAL A 209 3.73 -7.16 37.57
CA VAL A 209 3.68 -8.43 36.84
C VAL A 209 5.10 -9.03 36.75
N PRO A 210 5.34 -10.24 37.30
CA PRO A 210 6.66 -10.86 37.26
C PRO A 210 6.98 -11.40 35.85
N LEU A 211 8.27 -11.44 35.48
CA LEU A 211 8.74 -11.87 34.17
C LEU A 211 8.21 -13.26 33.79
N LYS A 212 8.18 -14.22 34.73
CA LYS A 212 7.68 -15.58 34.53
C LYS A 212 6.23 -15.68 34.06
N PHE A 213 5.43 -14.64 34.27
CA PHE A 213 4.07 -14.52 33.74
C PHE A 213 4.03 -13.63 32.50
N SER A 214 4.81 -12.55 32.49
CA SER A 214 4.89 -11.57 31.39
C SER A 214 5.30 -12.22 30.07
N VAL A 215 6.16 -13.23 30.05
CA VAL A 215 6.56 -13.93 28.82
C VAL A 215 5.38 -14.62 28.15
N PHE A 216 4.45 -15.20 28.91
CA PHE A 216 3.24 -15.81 28.34
C PHE A 216 2.23 -14.77 27.85
N VAL A 217 2.12 -13.63 28.55
CA VAL A 217 1.31 -12.48 28.08
C VAL A 217 1.88 -12.00 26.74
N LEU A 218 3.19 -11.84 26.63
CA LEU A 218 3.89 -11.46 25.40
C LEU A 218 3.61 -12.42 24.23
N PHE A 219 3.64 -13.73 24.48
CA PHE A 219 3.30 -14.73 23.44
C PHE A 219 1.84 -14.58 22.99
N GLY A 220 0.93 -14.33 23.92
CA GLY A 220 -0.47 -14.03 23.61
C GLY A 220 -0.65 -12.73 22.80
N GLN A 221 0.12 -11.69 23.11
CA GLN A 221 0.10 -10.42 22.36
C GLN A 221 0.49 -10.62 20.88
N ASN A 222 1.48 -11.46 20.60
CA ASN A 222 1.85 -11.81 19.22
C ASN A 222 0.71 -12.53 18.47
N ILE A 223 -0.02 -13.45 19.12
CA ILE A 223 -1.20 -14.09 18.52
C ILE A 223 -2.31 -13.06 18.29
N GLY A 224 -2.55 -12.18 19.28
CA GLY A 224 -3.59 -11.15 19.19
C GLY A 224 -3.41 -10.20 18.00
N THR A 225 -2.18 -9.91 17.59
CA THR A 225 -1.87 -9.11 16.41
C THR A 225 -2.42 -9.70 15.11
N CYS A 226 -2.57 -11.03 15.04
CA CYS A 226 -3.07 -11.69 13.83
C CYS A 226 -4.56 -11.45 13.58
N LEU A 227 -5.34 -11.10 14.60
CA LEU A 227 -6.78 -10.90 14.48
C LEU A 227 -7.10 -9.76 13.52
N THR A 228 -6.38 -8.64 13.59
CA THR A 228 -6.57 -7.49 12.69
C THR A 228 -6.29 -7.87 11.24
N ALA A 229 -5.21 -8.63 10.98
CA ALA A 229 -4.90 -9.13 9.65
C ALA A 229 -5.97 -10.09 9.13
N LEU A 230 -6.53 -10.96 9.98
CA LEU A 230 -7.63 -11.85 9.61
C LEU A 230 -8.90 -11.07 9.28
N PHE A 231 -9.28 -10.08 10.08
CA PHE A 231 -10.44 -9.24 9.81
C PHE A 231 -10.30 -8.45 8.51
N SER A 232 -9.09 -8.01 8.15
CA SER A 232 -8.85 -7.30 6.89
C SER A 232 -9.09 -8.18 5.65
N THR A 233 -9.17 -9.51 5.80
CA THR A 233 -9.41 -10.43 4.67
C THR A 233 -10.88 -10.74 4.41
N VAL A 234 -11.81 -10.14 5.15
CA VAL A 234 -13.24 -10.28 4.88
C VAL A 234 -13.52 -9.74 3.48
N GLY A 235 -14.18 -10.54 2.63
CA GLY A 235 -14.40 -10.20 1.22
C GLY A 235 -13.19 -10.32 0.28
N ALA A 236 -12.01 -10.70 0.79
CA ALA A 236 -10.80 -10.86 -0.04
C ALA A 236 -10.73 -12.20 -0.77
N LYS A 237 -9.89 -12.26 -1.82
CA LYS A 237 -9.52 -13.48 -2.55
C LYS A 237 -8.88 -14.51 -1.60
N LYS A 238 -8.90 -15.78 -1.99
CA LYS A 238 -8.39 -16.89 -1.16
C LYS A 238 -6.91 -16.75 -0.82
N ASN A 239 -6.09 -16.27 -1.75
CA ASN A 239 -4.67 -16.05 -1.49
C ASN A 239 -4.42 -14.98 -0.42
N SER A 240 -5.23 -13.93 -0.36
CA SER A 240 -5.17 -12.92 0.71
C SER A 240 -5.51 -13.50 2.08
N LYS A 241 -6.57 -14.33 2.14
CA LYS A 241 -6.93 -15.08 3.35
C LYS A 241 -5.79 -16.02 3.79
N ARG A 242 -5.14 -16.68 2.83
CA ARG A 242 -3.96 -17.53 3.09
C ARG A 242 -2.79 -16.73 3.66
N ALA A 243 -2.55 -15.51 3.18
CA ALA A 243 -1.50 -14.65 3.73
C ALA A 243 -1.76 -14.29 5.20
N ALA A 244 -3.00 -13.93 5.57
CA ALA A 244 -3.37 -13.70 6.97
C ALA A 244 -3.30 -14.98 7.84
N VAL A 245 -3.69 -16.12 7.28
CA VAL A 245 -3.54 -17.42 7.95
C VAL A 245 -2.06 -17.78 8.17
N ILE A 246 -1.17 -17.44 7.23
CA ILE A 246 0.29 -17.63 7.41
C ILE A 246 0.78 -16.81 8.60
N HIS A 247 0.33 -15.57 8.76
CA HIS A 247 0.68 -14.74 9.93
C HIS A 247 0.21 -15.39 11.24
N LEU A 248 -1.03 -15.90 11.26
CA LEU A 248 -1.54 -16.62 12.43
C LEU A 248 -0.74 -17.89 12.72
N LEU A 249 -0.45 -18.71 11.71
CA LEU A 249 0.33 -19.95 11.85
C LEU A 249 1.74 -19.68 12.37
N PHE A 250 2.39 -18.63 11.88
CA PHE A 250 3.71 -18.22 12.36
C PHE A 250 3.69 -17.95 13.87
N ASN A 251 2.74 -17.13 14.34
CA ASN A 251 2.64 -16.78 15.75
C ASN A 251 2.15 -17.94 16.63
N LEU A 252 1.24 -18.79 16.14
CA LEU A 252 0.78 -19.98 16.88
C LEU A 252 1.88 -21.02 17.04
N ILE A 253 2.59 -21.34 15.96
CA ILE A 253 3.69 -22.31 16.00
C ILE A 253 4.83 -21.77 16.86
N GLY A 254 5.20 -20.49 16.67
CA GLY A 254 6.20 -19.81 17.49
C GLY A 254 5.84 -19.84 18.98
N THR A 255 4.59 -19.51 19.32
CA THR A 255 4.09 -19.59 20.70
C THR A 255 4.17 -21.02 21.24
N GLY A 256 3.78 -22.04 20.45
CA GLY A 256 3.89 -23.44 20.87
C GLY A 256 5.34 -23.85 21.19
N ILE A 257 6.28 -23.46 20.32
CA ILE A 257 7.72 -23.70 20.54
C ILE A 257 8.20 -23.01 21.82
N PHE A 258 7.87 -21.73 22.01
CA PHE A 258 8.34 -20.95 23.16
C PHE A 258 7.66 -21.32 24.47
N ILE A 259 6.42 -21.84 24.46
CA ILE A 259 5.82 -22.45 25.66
C ILE A 259 6.67 -23.65 26.10
N LEU A 260 7.07 -24.54 25.18
CA LEU A 260 7.91 -25.68 25.49
C LEU A 260 9.28 -25.22 26.03
N ILE A 261 9.91 -24.24 25.41
CA ILE A 261 11.18 -23.66 25.87
C ILE A 261 11.02 -23.06 27.28
N ALA A 262 9.97 -22.27 27.52
CA ALA A 262 9.75 -21.62 28.83
C ALA A 262 9.37 -22.59 29.96
N LEU A 263 8.86 -23.76 29.62
CA LEU A 263 8.50 -24.78 30.61
C LEU A 263 9.62 -25.82 30.85
N LEU A 264 10.44 -26.11 29.84
CA LEU A 264 11.44 -27.19 29.89
C LEU A 264 12.87 -26.67 30.05
N ALA A 265 13.13 -25.39 29.78
CA ALA A 265 14.44 -24.76 29.92
C ALA A 265 14.37 -23.54 30.86
N PRO A 266 15.50 -23.12 31.44
CA PRO A 266 15.55 -21.93 32.30
C PRO A 266 15.50 -20.62 31.49
N TYR A 267 14.45 -20.46 30.66
CA TYR A 267 14.29 -19.34 29.73
C TYR A 267 14.21 -18.00 30.46
N VAL A 268 13.45 -17.96 31.55
CA VAL A 268 13.27 -16.73 32.35
C VAL A 268 14.62 -16.29 32.96
N GLU A 269 15.36 -17.24 33.53
CA GLU A 269 16.68 -16.98 34.12
C GLU A 269 17.72 -16.54 33.09
N TRP A 270 17.60 -17.01 31.84
CA TRP A 270 18.46 -16.53 30.75
C TRP A 270 18.18 -15.07 30.44
N ILE A 271 16.91 -14.67 30.37
CA ILE A 271 16.51 -13.30 30.09
C ILE A 271 16.92 -12.37 31.26
N GLU A 272 16.71 -12.79 32.51
CA GLU A 272 17.10 -12.04 33.71
C GLU A 272 18.60 -11.77 33.78
N LYS A 273 19.43 -12.73 33.33
CA LYS A 273 20.88 -12.55 33.25
C LYS A 273 21.33 -11.54 32.18
N LEU A 274 20.52 -11.31 31.15
CA LEU A 274 20.85 -10.37 30.07
C LEU A 274 20.60 -8.92 30.46
N SER A 275 19.63 -8.65 31.34
CA SER A 275 19.35 -7.32 31.83
C SER A 275 18.69 -7.36 33.21
N PRO A 276 19.07 -6.47 34.12
CA PRO A 276 18.39 -6.28 35.40
C PRO A 276 17.09 -5.46 35.27
N ASP A 277 16.88 -4.75 34.17
CA ASP A 277 15.72 -3.88 33.95
C ASP A 277 14.52 -4.69 33.41
N PRO A 278 13.36 -4.68 34.13
CA PRO A 278 12.16 -5.41 33.71
C PRO A 278 11.61 -5.02 32.33
N MET A 279 11.73 -3.75 31.94
CA MET A 279 11.29 -3.32 30.60
C MET A 279 12.19 -3.92 29.52
N ALA A 280 13.51 -3.90 29.75
CA ALA A 280 14.47 -4.49 28.82
C ALA A 280 14.33 -6.03 28.76
N GLN A 281 14.02 -6.69 29.88
CA GLN A 281 13.74 -8.14 29.89
C GLN A 281 12.57 -8.50 28.96
N ILE A 282 11.48 -7.75 28.96
CA ILE A 282 10.34 -7.96 28.07
C ILE A 282 10.74 -7.67 26.62
N ALA A 283 11.48 -6.59 26.35
CA ALA A 283 11.95 -6.25 25.00
C ALA A 283 12.88 -7.34 24.45
N ILE A 284 13.84 -7.83 25.24
CA ILE A 284 14.74 -8.93 24.87
C ILE A 284 13.94 -10.21 24.59
N SER A 285 12.98 -10.54 25.45
CA SER A 285 12.10 -11.70 25.27
C SER A 285 11.31 -11.60 23.96
N HIS A 286 10.83 -10.38 23.60
CA HIS A 286 10.13 -10.12 22.36
C HIS A 286 11.02 -10.28 21.12
N ILE A 287 12.25 -9.76 21.19
CA ILE A 287 13.26 -9.90 20.14
C ILE A 287 13.62 -11.38 19.94
N VAL A 288 13.95 -12.08 21.03
CA VAL A 288 14.32 -13.51 21.01
C VAL A 288 13.20 -14.36 20.42
N PHE A 289 11.95 -14.14 20.86
CA PHE A 289 10.79 -14.84 20.31
C PHE A 289 10.68 -14.66 18.78
N ASN A 290 10.71 -13.44 18.28
CA ASN A 290 10.48 -13.18 16.86
C ASN A 290 11.66 -13.62 15.98
N ILE A 291 12.91 -13.39 16.42
CA ILE A 291 14.10 -13.80 15.67
C ILE A 291 14.22 -15.32 15.64
N VAL A 292 14.12 -15.99 16.79
CA VAL A 292 14.27 -17.45 16.87
C VAL A 292 13.14 -18.15 16.14
N SER A 293 11.88 -17.68 16.29
CA SER A 293 10.74 -18.18 15.53
C SER A 293 10.97 -18.03 14.02
N THR A 294 11.49 -16.89 13.58
CA THR A 294 11.83 -16.66 12.16
C THR A 294 12.92 -17.63 11.70
N VAL A 295 14.03 -17.74 12.44
CA VAL A 295 15.14 -18.65 12.09
C VAL A 295 14.67 -20.09 11.97
N ILE A 296 13.87 -20.58 12.93
CA ILE A 296 13.34 -21.94 12.93
C ILE A 296 12.38 -22.17 11.75
N MET A 297 11.45 -21.20 11.49
CA MET A 297 10.41 -21.41 10.50
C MET A 297 10.80 -20.98 9.08
N PHE A 298 11.88 -20.21 8.90
CA PHE A 298 12.35 -19.75 7.58
C PHE A 298 12.59 -20.90 6.58
N PRO A 299 13.28 -22.00 6.94
CA PRO A 299 13.43 -23.16 6.06
C PRO A 299 12.09 -23.80 5.68
N PHE A 300 11.10 -23.71 6.56
CA PHE A 300 9.76 -24.30 6.40
C PHE A 300 8.74 -23.35 5.79
N ALA A 301 9.15 -22.23 5.21
CA ALA A 301 8.25 -21.25 4.59
C ALA A 301 7.30 -21.87 3.54
N LYS A 302 7.78 -22.85 2.75
CA LYS A 302 6.93 -23.60 1.79
C LYS A 302 5.87 -24.45 2.51
N ALA A 303 6.19 -25.00 3.68
CA ALA A 303 5.25 -25.79 4.48
C ALA A 303 4.15 -24.87 5.06
N LEU A 304 4.50 -23.66 5.51
CA LEU A 304 3.51 -22.67 5.97
C LEU A 304 2.53 -22.29 4.84
N VAL A 305 3.04 -22.06 3.62
CA VAL A 305 2.18 -21.84 2.45
C VAL A 305 1.27 -23.04 2.20
N LYS A 306 1.82 -24.26 2.19
CA LYS A 306 1.02 -25.48 1.97
C LYS A 306 -0.05 -25.66 3.04
N LEU A 307 0.27 -25.39 4.30
CA LEU A 307 -0.67 -25.48 5.41
C LEU A 307 -1.77 -24.41 5.30
N SER A 308 -1.43 -23.19 4.90
CA SER A 308 -2.43 -22.15 4.66
C SER A 308 -3.38 -22.51 3.51
N CYS A 309 -2.87 -23.14 2.45
CA CYS A 309 -3.70 -23.65 1.35
C CYS A 309 -4.64 -24.79 1.79
N LEU A 310 -4.22 -25.60 2.75
CA LEU A 310 -5.06 -26.65 3.34
C LEU A 310 -6.19 -26.06 4.19
N LEU A 311 -5.88 -25.05 4.99
CA LEU A 311 -6.85 -24.37 5.86
C LEU A 311 -7.81 -23.46 5.08
N VAL A 312 -7.37 -22.90 3.94
CA VAL A 312 -8.18 -22.11 3.04
C VAL A 312 -8.18 -22.77 1.65
N PRO A 313 -9.02 -23.80 1.43
CA PRO A 313 -9.02 -24.58 0.20
C PRO A 313 -9.64 -23.83 -0.98
N GLY A 314 -9.36 -24.33 -2.21
CA GLY A 314 -9.89 -23.85 -3.47
C GLY A 314 -8.90 -22.98 -4.23
N LYS A 315 -9.21 -22.66 -5.47
CA LYS A 315 -8.48 -21.69 -6.31
C LYS A 315 -9.19 -20.33 -6.19
N ASP A 316 -8.49 -19.24 -6.43
CA ASP A 316 -9.14 -17.98 -6.72
C ASP A 316 -9.90 -18.17 -8.04
N ASP A 317 -11.11 -17.61 -8.15
CA ASP A 317 -11.89 -17.69 -9.37
C ASP A 317 -11.07 -17.05 -10.49
N SER A 318 -11.17 -17.59 -11.73
CA SER A 318 -10.55 -16.97 -12.91
C SER A 318 -10.97 -15.50 -12.94
N GLU A 319 -10.00 -14.62 -12.93
CA GLU A 319 -10.25 -13.19 -12.91
C GLU A 319 -11.12 -12.83 -14.11
N SER A 320 -12.31 -12.30 -13.88
CA SER A 320 -12.92 -11.45 -14.90
C SER A 320 -11.92 -10.33 -15.14
N GLU A 321 -11.61 -9.95 -16.36
CA GLU A 321 -10.69 -8.83 -16.64
C GLU A 321 -11.23 -7.51 -16.08
N MET A 322 -12.51 -7.48 -15.75
CA MET A 322 -13.27 -6.37 -15.16
C MET A 322 -13.06 -6.26 -13.65
N HIS A 323 -11.85 -5.91 -13.23
CA HIS A 323 -11.51 -5.58 -11.83
C HIS A 323 -10.28 -4.69 -11.77
N CYS A 324 -10.16 -3.91 -10.69
CA CYS A 324 -8.93 -3.18 -10.38
C CYS A 324 -7.84 -4.17 -9.98
N LYS A 325 -6.66 -4.08 -10.62
CA LYS A 325 -5.52 -4.97 -10.34
C LYS A 325 -4.65 -4.44 -9.22
N PHE A 326 -4.52 -3.13 -9.08
CA PHE A 326 -3.54 -2.51 -8.21
C PHE A 326 -4.18 -1.78 -7.02
N ILE A 327 -5.35 -1.16 -7.18
CA ILE A 327 -6.02 -0.45 -6.08
C ILE A 327 -6.89 -1.39 -5.25
N ASP A 328 -6.84 -1.18 -3.92
CA ASP A 328 -7.61 -1.95 -2.93
C ASP A 328 -7.86 -1.05 -1.71
N ASP A 329 -9.08 -1.03 -1.19
CA ASP A 329 -9.48 -0.18 -0.04
C ASP A 329 -8.63 -0.45 1.21
N ARG A 330 -8.01 -1.62 1.36
CA ARG A 330 -7.10 -1.95 2.46
C ARG A 330 -5.82 -1.12 2.46
N LEU A 331 -5.40 -0.66 1.28
CA LEU A 331 -4.22 0.18 1.10
C LEU A 331 -4.45 1.63 1.56
N LEU A 332 -5.71 2.03 1.74
CA LEU A 332 -6.05 3.35 2.29
C LEU A 332 -5.53 3.55 3.72
N ASN A 333 -5.24 2.46 4.46
CA ASN A 333 -4.58 2.54 5.76
C ASN A 333 -3.11 3.01 5.67
N THR A 334 -2.53 3.02 4.47
CA THR A 334 -1.16 3.48 4.18
C THR A 334 -1.20 4.38 2.94
N PRO A 335 -1.62 5.66 3.09
CA PRO A 335 -1.91 6.55 1.96
C PRO A 335 -0.77 6.68 0.93
N PRO A 336 0.52 6.77 1.32
CA PRO A 336 1.61 6.85 0.33
C PRO A 336 1.68 5.62 -0.60
N PHE A 337 1.30 4.44 -0.11
CA PHE A 337 1.22 3.23 -0.94
C PHE A 337 -0.01 3.23 -1.83
N ALA A 338 -1.14 3.70 -1.30
CA ALA A 338 -2.36 3.84 -2.07
C ALA A 338 -2.16 4.73 -3.30
N VAL A 339 -1.48 5.88 -3.13
CA VAL A 339 -1.10 6.80 -4.24
C VAL A 339 -0.25 6.08 -5.29
N MET A 340 0.75 5.32 -4.86
CA MET A 340 1.59 4.54 -5.80
C MET A 340 0.78 3.50 -6.58
N GLN A 341 -0.18 2.83 -5.96
CA GLN A 341 -1.00 1.83 -6.65
C GLN A 341 -1.99 2.47 -7.62
N VAL A 342 -2.46 3.68 -7.33
CA VAL A 342 -3.24 4.49 -8.28
C VAL A 342 -2.44 4.73 -9.56
N SER A 343 -1.16 5.13 -9.47
CA SER A 343 -0.30 5.32 -10.65
C SER A 343 -0.28 4.07 -11.54
N LYS A 344 -0.12 2.89 -10.96
CA LYS A 344 -0.10 1.62 -11.69
C LYS A 344 -1.44 1.27 -12.35
N GLU A 345 -2.54 1.56 -11.68
CA GLU A 345 -3.88 1.31 -12.27
C GLU A 345 -4.16 2.28 -13.42
N VAL A 346 -3.76 3.55 -13.29
CA VAL A 346 -3.86 4.54 -14.36
C VAL A 346 -2.98 4.16 -15.55
N ALA A 347 -1.74 3.72 -15.32
CA ALA A 347 -0.86 3.22 -16.38
C ALA A 347 -1.46 2.00 -17.11
N ARG A 348 -2.15 1.11 -16.39
CA ARG A 348 -2.90 0.00 -17.01
C ARG A 348 -4.05 0.49 -17.87
N MET A 349 -4.85 1.45 -17.38
CA MET A 349 -5.95 2.04 -18.13
C MET A 349 -5.44 2.73 -19.40
N ALA A 350 -4.37 3.52 -19.28
CA ALA A 350 -3.73 4.22 -20.39
C ALA A 350 -3.22 3.24 -21.47
N LYS A 351 -2.60 2.14 -21.04
CA LYS A 351 -2.17 1.11 -21.97
C LYS A 351 -3.33 0.48 -22.74
N LEU A 352 -4.45 0.19 -22.06
CA LEU A 352 -5.64 -0.37 -22.73
C LEU A 352 -6.21 0.60 -23.75
N ALA A 353 -6.32 1.89 -23.41
CA ALA A 353 -6.83 2.92 -24.31
C ALA A 353 -5.94 3.09 -25.56
N ARG A 354 -4.61 3.13 -25.37
CA ARG A 354 -3.65 3.17 -26.47
C ARG A 354 -3.76 1.93 -27.37
N ASP A 355 -3.75 0.74 -26.79
CA ASP A 355 -3.80 -0.53 -27.53
C ASP A 355 -5.12 -0.64 -28.32
N ASN A 356 -6.24 -0.15 -27.75
CA ASN A 356 -7.53 -0.05 -28.43
C ASN A 356 -7.48 0.91 -29.61
N PHE A 357 -6.91 2.11 -29.42
CA PHE A 357 -6.77 3.08 -30.50
C PHE A 357 -5.96 2.53 -31.66
N GLU A 358 -4.78 1.98 -31.39
CA GLU A 358 -3.92 1.39 -32.41
C GLU A 358 -4.62 0.24 -33.16
N THR A 359 -5.27 -0.67 -32.42
CA THR A 359 -6.00 -1.81 -32.99
C THR A 359 -7.16 -1.34 -33.88
N SER A 360 -7.96 -0.37 -33.44
CA SER A 360 -9.11 0.16 -34.16
C SER A 360 -8.70 0.93 -35.43
N ALA A 361 -7.65 1.75 -35.31
CA ALA A 361 -7.08 2.46 -36.46
C ALA A 361 -6.59 1.47 -37.55
N HIS A 362 -5.82 0.46 -37.15
CA HIS A 362 -5.35 -0.58 -38.09
C HIS A 362 -6.49 -1.40 -38.68
N ALA A 363 -7.51 -1.72 -37.88
CA ALA A 363 -8.70 -2.44 -38.37
C ALA A 363 -9.43 -1.64 -39.46
N LEU A 364 -9.61 -0.33 -39.24
CA LEU A 364 -10.26 0.58 -40.19
C LEU A 364 -9.44 0.73 -41.50
N ILE A 365 -8.13 1.01 -41.37
CA ILE A 365 -7.22 1.24 -42.50
C ILE A 365 -7.08 -0.01 -43.37
N ASN A 366 -6.95 -1.19 -42.74
CA ASN A 366 -6.70 -2.46 -43.41
C ASN A 366 -7.98 -3.30 -43.70
N ARG A 367 -9.15 -2.80 -43.28
CA ARG A 367 -10.44 -3.48 -43.39
C ARG A 367 -10.42 -4.86 -42.74
N SER A 368 -9.95 -4.95 -41.53
CA SER A 368 -9.87 -6.18 -40.75
C SER A 368 -10.84 -6.12 -39.58
N ASP A 369 -11.67 -7.14 -39.39
CA ASP A 369 -12.53 -7.31 -38.20
C ASP A 369 -11.80 -8.03 -37.04
N LYS A 370 -10.56 -8.43 -37.30
CA LYS A 370 -9.74 -9.13 -36.31
C LYS A 370 -9.52 -8.22 -35.08
N ASP A 371 -9.77 -8.80 -33.92
CA ASP A 371 -9.56 -8.18 -32.61
C ASP A 371 -10.54 -7.01 -32.26
N LEU A 372 -11.54 -6.67 -33.09
CA LEU A 372 -12.54 -5.64 -32.77
C LEU A 372 -13.41 -6.00 -31.56
N ASP A 373 -13.78 -7.28 -31.39
CA ASP A 373 -14.51 -7.74 -30.21
C ASP A 373 -13.71 -7.47 -28.92
N LYS A 374 -12.38 -7.63 -28.99
CA LYS A 374 -11.49 -7.35 -27.87
C LYS A 374 -11.40 -5.84 -27.56
N VAL A 375 -11.49 -4.99 -28.58
CA VAL A 375 -11.56 -3.53 -28.37
C VAL A 375 -12.82 -3.17 -27.58
N MET A 376 -13.97 -3.76 -27.91
CA MET A 376 -15.22 -3.56 -27.19
C MET A 376 -15.13 -4.06 -25.75
N GLU A 377 -14.57 -5.24 -25.51
CA GLU A 377 -14.36 -5.78 -24.17
C GLU A 377 -13.40 -4.88 -23.35
N ASN A 378 -12.32 -4.39 -23.94
CA ASN A 378 -11.38 -3.50 -23.28
C ASN A 378 -12.01 -2.15 -22.92
N GLU A 379 -12.93 -1.65 -23.73
CA GLU A 379 -13.66 -0.40 -23.42
C GLU A 379 -14.52 -0.53 -22.17
N GLU A 380 -15.22 -1.65 -22.01
CA GLU A 380 -15.95 -1.92 -20.77
C GLU A 380 -14.99 -1.91 -19.56
N ILE A 381 -13.75 -2.41 -19.74
CA ILE A 381 -12.74 -2.37 -18.69
C ILE A 381 -12.25 -0.93 -18.43
N ILE A 382 -12.02 -0.13 -19.46
CA ILE A 382 -11.60 1.29 -19.34
C ILE A 382 -12.64 2.07 -18.55
N ASN A 383 -13.91 1.95 -18.90
CA ASN A 383 -15.04 2.58 -18.22
C ASN A 383 -15.16 2.13 -16.76
N TYR A 384 -15.01 0.83 -16.51
CA TYR A 384 -14.96 0.27 -15.16
C TYR A 384 -13.81 0.89 -14.35
N LEU A 385 -12.61 0.97 -14.94
CA LEU A 385 -11.43 1.53 -14.28
C LEU A 385 -11.60 3.02 -13.99
N ASN A 386 -12.10 3.82 -14.94
CA ASN A 386 -12.37 5.24 -14.75
C ASN A 386 -13.26 5.46 -13.52
N HIS A 387 -14.40 4.75 -13.44
CA HIS A 387 -15.32 4.86 -12.32
C HIS A 387 -14.69 4.47 -10.97
N HIS A 388 -13.96 3.34 -10.94
CA HIS A 388 -13.39 2.81 -9.70
C HIS A 388 -12.16 3.59 -9.22
N ILE A 389 -11.29 4.03 -10.13
CA ILE A 389 -10.16 4.92 -9.80
C ILE A 389 -10.70 6.24 -9.26
N THR A 390 -11.68 6.87 -9.91
CA THR A 390 -12.34 8.09 -9.44
C THR A 390 -12.87 7.93 -8.02
N SER A 391 -13.64 6.87 -7.76
CA SER A 391 -14.17 6.58 -6.43
C SER A 391 -13.08 6.36 -5.37
N TYR A 392 -12.00 5.71 -5.75
CA TYR A 392 -10.85 5.46 -4.88
C TYR A 392 -10.09 6.76 -4.56
N LEU A 393 -9.87 7.63 -5.55
CA LEU A 393 -9.25 8.94 -5.38
C LEU A 393 -10.02 9.83 -4.41
N VAL A 394 -11.37 9.81 -4.47
CA VAL A 394 -12.21 10.56 -3.51
C VAL A 394 -11.97 10.06 -2.08
N LYS A 395 -11.91 8.75 -1.86
CA LYS A 395 -11.61 8.18 -0.54
C LYS A 395 -10.19 8.56 -0.08
N LEU A 396 -9.23 8.47 -0.97
CA LEU A 396 -7.82 8.76 -0.69
C LEU A 396 -7.60 10.23 -0.35
N ASN A 397 -8.25 11.14 -1.06
CA ASN A 397 -8.16 12.59 -0.81
C ASN A 397 -8.83 13.04 0.50
N ALA A 398 -9.70 12.20 1.07
CA ALA A 398 -10.30 12.44 2.39
C ALA A 398 -9.38 12.05 3.56
N LEU A 399 -8.23 11.43 3.28
CA LEU A 399 -7.25 11.03 4.29
C LEU A 399 -6.22 12.14 4.52
N ASP A 400 -5.45 12.01 5.60
CA ASP A 400 -4.32 12.89 5.88
C ASP A 400 -3.13 12.50 4.98
N ILE A 401 -3.01 13.19 3.84
CA ILE A 401 -2.00 12.96 2.82
C ILE A 401 -1.09 14.19 2.67
N THR A 402 0.07 14.02 2.07
CA THR A 402 0.98 15.15 1.81
C THR A 402 0.43 16.08 0.73
N ASP A 403 0.83 17.37 0.77
CA ASP A 403 0.46 18.33 -0.27
C ASP A 403 0.85 17.83 -1.67
N SER A 404 2.02 17.18 -1.79
CA SER A 404 2.50 16.58 -3.04
C SER A 404 1.60 15.45 -3.54
N ASP A 405 1.11 14.59 -2.63
CA ASP A 405 0.19 13.50 -3.00
C ASP A 405 -1.18 14.05 -3.39
N SER A 406 -1.65 15.09 -2.70
CA SER A 406 -2.90 15.78 -3.04
C SER A 406 -2.83 16.44 -4.44
N ASP A 407 -1.74 17.13 -4.75
CA ASP A 407 -1.50 17.68 -6.08
C ASP A 407 -1.44 16.60 -7.17
N TYR A 408 -0.82 15.46 -6.86
CA TYR A 408 -0.79 14.32 -7.78
C TYR A 408 -2.20 13.75 -8.02
N ILE A 409 -2.99 13.55 -6.96
CA ILE A 409 -4.38 13.07 -7.05
C ILE A 409 -5.21 14.00 -7.94
N ALA A 410 -5.07 15.33 -7.77
CA ALA A 410 -5.78 16.30 -8.61
C ALA A 410 -5.42 16.15 -10.10
N ARG A 411 -4.13 15.92 -10.42
CA ARG A 411 -3.69 15.67 -11.80
C ARG A 411 -4.23 14.34 -12.35
N VAL A 412 -4.27 13.29 -11.52
CA VAL A 412 -4.84 12.00 -11.93
C VAL A 412 -6.31 12.10 -12.29
N PHE A 413 -7.12 12.92 -11.58
CA PHE A 413 -8.52 13.14 -11.94
C PHE A 413 -8.70 13.70 -13.35
N HIS A 414 -7.78 14.55 -13.80
CA HIS A 414 -7.79 15.05 -15.18
C HIS A 414 -7.30 13.99 -16.16
N ALA A 415 -6.18 13.33 -15.85
CA ALA A 415 -5.58 12.35 -16.74
C ALA A 415 -6.51 11.17 -17.07
N ILE A 416 -7.26 10.64 -16.08
CA ILE A 416 -8.17 9.50 -16.33
C ILE A 416 -9.32 9.86 -17.28
N ASN A 417 -9.76 11.12 -17.27
CA ASN A 417 -10.77 11.59 -18.22
C ASN A 417 -10.21 11.68 -19.65
N ASP A 418 -8.98 12.21 -19.81
CA ASP A 418 -8.34 12.26 -21.13
C ASP A 418 -8.03 10.84 -21.64
N ILE A 419 -7.63 9.90 -20.76
CA ILE A 419 -7.41 8.49 -21.14
C ILE A 419 -8.71 7.81 -21.57
N GLU A 420 -9.82 8.06 -20.88
CA GLU A 420 -11.13 7.53 -21.26
C GLU A 420 -11.57 8.09 -22.61
N ARG A 421 -11.35 9.40 -22.89
CA ARG A 421 -11.63 9.98 -24.20
C ARG A 421 -10.83 9.32 -25.34
N VAL A 422 -9.57 8.96 -25.09
CA VAL A 422 -8.81 8.15 -26.06
C VAL A 422 -9.51 6.80 -26.31
N GLY A 423 -10.06 6.15 -25.29
CA GLY A 423 -10.89 4.94 -25.41
C GLY A 423 -12.16 5.18 -26.23
N ASP A 424 -12.91 6.26 -25.95
CA ASP A 424 -14.11 6.66 -26.71
C ASP A 424 -13.82 6.81 -28.21
N HIS A 425 -12.72 7.52 -28.59
CA HIS A 425 -12.30 7.66 -29.97
C HIS A 425 -11.88 6.33 -30.59
N ALA A 426 -11.25 5.43 -29.82
CA ALA A 426 -10.93 4.08 -30.28
C ALA A 426 -12.19 3.28 -30.65
N ILE A 427 -13.28 3.42 -29.87
CA ILE A 427 -14.58 2.81 -30.19
C ILE A 427 -15.19 3.40 -31.45
N ASN A 428 -15.17 4.72 -31.62
CA ASN A 428 -15.64 5.36 -32.85
C ASN A 428 -14.94 4.76 -34.09
N LEU A 429 -13.62 4.58 -34.01
CA LEU A 429 -12.82 3.97 -35.08
C LEU A 429 -13.17 2.49 -35.28
N ALA A 430 -13.44 1.72 -34.21
CA ALA A 430 -13.84 0.32 -34.31
C ALA A 430 -15.21 0.18 -34.99
N GLU A 431 -16.20 1.00 -34.60
CA GLU A 431 -17.52 1.03 -35.23
C GLU A 431 -17.41 1.47 -36.71
N ALA A 432 -16.57 2.47 -37.00
CA ALA A 432 -16.26 2.88 -38.36
C ALA A 432 -15.63 1.77 -39.20
N ALA A 433 -14.74 0.95 -38.57
CA ALA A 433 -14.16 -0.21 -39.22
C ALA A 433 -15.21 -1.27 -39.57
N GLN A 434 -16.10 -1.61 -38.62
CA GLN A 434 -17.21 -2.56 -38.86
C GLN A 434 -18.13 -2.07 -39.98
N HIS A 435 -18.49 -0.78 -39.95
CA HIS A 435 -19.31 -0.18 -41.01
C HIS A 435 -18.61 -0.21 -42.38
N ASN A 436 -17.32 0.14 -42.43
CA ASN A 436 -16.49 0.10 -43.65
C ASN A 436 -16.43 -1.31 -44.26
N ILE A 437 -16.29 -2.35 -43.44
CA ILE A 437 -16.27 -3.74 -43.88
C ILE A 437 -17.64 -4.13 -44.44
N GLY A 438 -18.74 -3.80 -43.70
CA GLY A 438 -20.12 -4.13 -44.11
C GLY A 438 -20.56 -3.47 -45.40
N GLU A 439 -20.24 -2.20 -45.63
CA GLU A 439 -20.56 -1.45 -46.84
C GLU A 439 -19.58 -1.70 -48.01
N GLY A 440 -18.49 -2.40 -47.78
CA GLY A 440 -17.49 -2.69 -48.84
C GLY A 440 -16.71 -1.45 -49.28
N LEU A 441 -16.66 -0.38 -48.48
CA LEU A 441 -15.95 0.85 -48.79
C LEU A 441 -14.43 0.62 -48.80
N LYS A 442 -13.71 1.38 -49.66
CA LYS A 442 -12.25 1.28 -49.76
C LYS A 442 -11.63 2.68 -49.79
N PHE A 443 -10.63 2.89 -49.00
CA PHE A 443 -9.74 4.04 -49.13
C PHE A 443 -8.82 3.82 -50.35
N SER A 444 -8.46 4.90 -51.02
CA SER A 444 -7.40 4.87 -52.04
C SER A 444 -6.03 4.59 -51.40
N ASP A 445 -5.08 4.07 -52.18
CA ASP A 445 -3.74 3.80 -51.64
C ASP A 445 -3.06 5.03 -51.03
N PRO A 446 -3.14 6.24 -51.66
CA PRO A 446 -2.66 7.47 -51.01
C PRO A 446 -3.35 7.79 -49.67
N ALA A 447 -4.68 7.62 -49.61
CA ALA A 447 -5.42 7.88 -48.37
C ALA A 447 -5.05 6.90 -47.23
N ARG A 448 -4.74 5.66 -47.59
CA ARG A 448 -4.25 4.65 -46.64
C ARG A 448 -2.84 5.00 -46.09
N GLU A 449 -1.97 5.48 -46.98
CA GLU A 449 -0.63 5.93 -46.63
C GLU A 449 -0.69 7.11 -45.62
N GLU A 450 -1.52 8.13 -45.96
CA GLU A 450 -1.77 9.30 -45.12
C GLU A 450 -2.29 8.89 -43.73
N LEU A 451 -3.30 8.00 -43.64
CA LEU A 451 -3.84 7.50 -42.37
C LEU A 451 -2.80 6.69 -41.57
N ASN A 452 -1.95 5.90 -42.20
CA ASN A 452 -0.89 5.15 -41.52
C ASN A 452 0.17 6.12 -40.91
N GLN A 453 0.54 7.17 -41.65
CA GLN A 453 1.50 8.17 -41.19
C GLN A 453 0.94 8.92 -39.98
N LEU A 454 -0.30 9.41 -40.09
CA LEU A 454 -0.97 10.14 -39.01
C LEU A 454 -1.15 9.25 -37.76
N CYS A 455 -1.61 8.01 -37.93
CA CYS A 455 -1.75 7.04 -36.85
C CYS A 455 -0.41 6.81 -36.13
N GLY A 456 0.68 6.62 -36.87
CA GLY A 456 2.01 6.42 -36.30
C GLY A 456 2.49 7.60 -35.44
N SER A 457 2.20 8.85 -35.90
CA SER A 457 2.52 10.07 -35.13
C SER A 457 1.71 10.14 -33.84
N VAL A 458 0.40 9.88 -33.91
CA VAL A 458 -0.50 9.89 -32.74
C VAL A 458 -0.12 8.81 -31.73
N VAL A 459 0.17 7.57 -32.16
CA VAL A 459 0.62 6.50 -31.27
C VAL A 459 1.93 6.87 -30.58
N THR A 460 2.87 7.48 -31.30
CA THR A 460 4.14 7.96 -30.75
C THR A 460 3.90 9.04 -29.68
N LEU A 461 3.01 9.97 -29.94
CA LEU A 461 2.65 11.03 -28.98
C LEU A 461 2.00 10.43 -27.73
N LEU A 462 1.03 9.50 -27.88
CA LEU A 462 0.40 8.79 -26.78
C LEU A 462 1.42 8.05 -25.89
N GLU A 463 2.31 7.28 -26.51
CA GLU A 463 3.34 6.51 -25.75
C GLU A 463 4.25 7.42 -24.93
N ARG A 464 4.74 8.51 -25.54
CA ARG A 464 5.63 9.46 -24.88
C ARG A 464 4.92 10.24 -23.78
N SER A 465 3.68 10.65 -24.02
CA SER A 465 2.84 11.40 -23.06
C SER A 465 2.49 10.54 -21.85
N MET A 466 2.08 9.28 -22.06
CA MET A 466 1.80 8.34 -20.99
C MET A 466 3.04 7.99 -20.17
N ALA A 467 4.19 7.84 -20.83
CA ALA A 467 5.47 7.61 -20.14
C ALA A 467 5.90 8.82 -19.28
N ALA A 468 5.73 10.04 -19.77
CA ALA A 468 6.00 11.25 -19.01
C ALA A 468 5.10 11.36 -17.77
N PHE A 469 3.81 11.04 -17.92
CA PHE A 469 2.84 11.05 -16.81
C PHE A 469 3.16 9.98 -15.75
N ASP A 470 3.49 8.76 -16.16
CA ASP A 470 3.85 7.65 -15.25
C ASP A 470 5.13 7.97 -14.46
N ASN A 471 6.13 8.56 -15.12
CA ASN A 471 7.37 9.02 -14.49
C ASN A 471 7.19 10.28 -13.62
N GLN A 472 6.04 10.94 -13.66
CA GLN A 472 5.75 12.20 -12.97
C GLN A 472 6.82 13.27 -13.24
N SER A 473 7.36 13.29 -14.43
CA SER A 473 8.45 14.17 -14.84
C SER A 473 8.32 14.53 -16.31
N LEU A 474 8.39 15.81 -16.59
CA LEU A 474 8.41 16.36 -17.94
C LEU A 474 9.39 17.54 -17.96
N SER A 475 10.56 17.33 -18.55
CA SER A 475 11.54 18.39 -18.74
C SER A 475 11.07 19.41 -19.79
N ASP A 476 11.59 20.62 -19.74
CA ASP A 476 11.22 21.66 -20.73
C ASP A 476 11.54 21.25 -22.17
N ASN A 477 12.61 20.46 -22.35
CA ASN A 477 13.00 19.96 -23.67
C ASN A 477 12.00 18.90 -24.18
N GLU A 478 11.63 17.95 -23.33
CA GLU A 478 10.60 16.93 -23.66
C GLU A 478 9.25 17.56 -23.91
N ALA A 479 8.85 18.56 -23.10
CA ALA A 479 7.61 19.29 -23.30
C ALA A 479 7.57 19.97 -24.67
N LYS A 480 8.69 20.60 -25.08
CA LYS A 480 8.81 21.21 -26.40
C LYS A 480 8.72 20.14 -27.51
N GLU A 481 9.46 19.03 -27.40
CA GLU A 481 9.41 17.96 -28.39
C GLU A 481 7.99 17.36 -28.55
N LEU A 482 7.24 17.23 -27.45
CA LEU A 482 5.86 16.74 -27.50
C LEU A 482 4.91 17.76 -28.13
N SER A 483 5.09 19.06 -27.83
CA SER A 483 4.33 20.12 -28.51
C SER A 483 4.64 20.21 -29.99
N ASP A 484 5.91 20.11 -30.38
CA ASP A 484 6.32 20.10 -31.79
C ASP A 484 5.73 18.86 -32.54
N LEU A 485 5.58 17.72 -31.85
CA LEU A 485 4.96 16.50 -32.40
C LEU A 485 3.45 16.66 -32.55
N GLU A 486 2.77 17.31 -31.61
CA GLU A 486 1.33 17.58 -31.70
C GLU A 486 1.04 18.61 -32.80
N GLU A 487 1.81 19.70 -32.92
CA GLU A 487 1.71 20.67 -34.02
C GLU A 487 1.93 19.96 -35.39
N HIS A 488 2.85 19.01 -35.45
CA HIS A 488 3.04 18.18 -36.67
C HIS A 488 1.82 17.30 -36.99
N ILE A 489 1.10 16.77 -35.97
CA ILE A 489 -0.15 16.02 -36.17
C ILE A 489 -1.24 16.91 -36.74
N ASP A 490 -1.36 18.15 -36.25
CA ASP A 490 -2.29 19.14 -36.75
C ASP A 490 -2.01 19.49 -38.22
N ASP A 491 -0.75 19.75 -38.54
CA ASP A 491 -0.31 20.06 -39.91
C ASP A 491 -0.59 18.88 -40.85
N LEU A 492 -0.28 17.65 -40.44
CA LEU A 492 -0.61 16.45 -41.22
C LEU A 492 -2.11 16.28 -41.41
N THR A 493 -2.92 16.60 -40.39
CA THR A 493 -4.39 16.54 -40.49
C THR A 493 -4.92 17.52 -41.55
N LEU A 494 -4.40 18.75 -41.57
CA LEU A 494 -4.74 19.74 -42.60
C LEU A 494 -4.30 19.29 -43.99
N GLU A 495 -3.07 18.76 -44.15
CA GLU A 495 -2.58 18.22 -45.39
C GLU A 495 -3.46 17.08 -45.91
N CYS A 496 -3.89 16.17 -45.02
CA CYS A 496 -4.80 15.06 -45.33
C CYS A 496 -6.16 15.56 -45.81
N GLN A 497 -6.70 16.63 -45.16
CA GLN A 497 -7.96 17.28 -45.59
C GLN A 497 -7.86 17.86 -46.99
N ASP A 498 -6.81 18.64 -47.28
CA ASP A 498 -6.57 19.25 -48.55
C ASP A 498 -6.36 18.23 -49.67
N SER A 499 -5.56 17.18 -49.42
CA SER A 499 -5.36 16.07 -50.34
C SER A 499 -6.66 15.32 -50.62
N HIS A 500 -7.52 15.17 -49.60
CA HIS A 500 -8.82 14.52 -49.78
C HIS A 500 -9.76 15.37 -50.65
N ILE A 501 -9.84 16.69 -50.41
CA ILE A 501 -10.63 17.64 -51.22
C ILE A 501 -10.16 17.58 -52.69
N PHE A 502 -8.86 17.53 -52.92
CA PHE A 502 -8.28 17.39 -54.25
C PHE A 502 -8.73 16.10 -54.95
N ARG A 503 -8.69 14.95 -54.27
CA ARG A 503 -9.15 13.64 -54.78
C ARG A 503 -10.67 13.63 -55.08
N LEU A 504 -11.47 14.28 -54.20
CA LEU A 504 -12.93 14.44 -54.41
C LEU A 504 -13.24 15.23 -55.67
N ASN A 505 -12.57 16.35 -55.90
CA ASN A 505 -12.76 17.17 -57.09
C ASN A 505 -12.40 16.43 -58.37
N ARG A 506 -11.48 15.48 -58.30
CA ARG A 506 -11.08 14.64 -59.43
C ARG A 506 -11.93 13.38 -59.61
N LYS A 507 -12.93 13.19 -58.75
CA LYS A 507 -13.75 11.97 -58.69
C LYS A 507 -12.95 10.69 -58.50
N GLU A 508 -11.82 10.80 -57.80
CA GLU A 508 -10.91 9.67 -57.49
C GLU A 508 -11.33 8.94 -56.24
N CYS A 509 -12.33 9.40 -55.49
CA CYS A 509 -12.84 8.75 -54.29
C CYS A 509 -14.37 8.72 -54.23
N ASN A 510 -14.91 7.75 -53.50
CA ASN A 510 -16.33 7.62 -53.23
C ASN A 510 -16.70 8.57 -52.09
N THR A 511 -17.83 9.28 -52.17
CA THR A 511 -18.30 10.24 -51.19
C THR A 511 -18.48 9.63 -49.80
N LYS A 512 -19.01 8.39 -49.69
CA LYS A 512 -19.16 7.70 -48.40
C LYS A 512 -17.80 7.40 -47.77
N ALA A 513 -16.86 6.85 -48.57
CA ALA A 513 -15.49 6.62 -48.12
C ALA A 513 -14.77 7.91 -47.73
N GLY A 514 -15.08 9.02 -48.42
CA GLY A 514 -14.55 10.34 -48.11
C GLY A 514 -15.04 10.90 -46.79
N MET A 515 -16.33 10.74 -46.48
CA MET A 515 -16.85 11.13 -45.14
C MET A 515 -16.21 10.29 -44.02
N LEU A 516 -16.07 9.00 -44.24
CA LEU A 516 -15.41 8.10 -43.30
C LEU A 516 -13.95 8.53 -43.05
N TYR A 517 -13.22 8.86 -44.13
CA TYR A 517 -11.84 9.36 -44.05
C TYR A 517 -11.74 10.65 -43.23
N LEU A 518 -12.62 11.64 -43.47
CA LEU A 518 -12.61 12.91 -42.72
C LEU A 518 -12.90 12.71 -41.24
N ASN A 519 -13.86 11.85 -40.88
CA ASN A 519 -14.14 11.53 -39.50
C ASN A 519 -12.93 10.86 -38.83
N THR A 520 -12.27 9.93 -39.55
CA THR A 520 -11.08 9.22 -39.02
C THR A 520 -9.93 10.16 -38.71
N ILE A 521 -9.61 11.11 -39.60
CA ILE A 521 -8.52 12.07 -39.33
C ILE A 521 -8.87 13.02 -38.19
N THR A 522 -10.15 13.38 -38.03
CA THR A 522 -10.63 14.17 -36.89
C THR A 522 -10.50 13.40 -35.56
N ASP A 523 -10.86 12.10 -35.54
CA ASP A 523 -10.67 11.27 -34.34
C ASP A 523 -9.17 11.15 -34.00
N PHE A 524 -8.28 11.05 -34.98
CA PHE A 524 -6.83 10.98 -34.75
C PHE A 524 -6.28 12.28 -34.16
N GLU A 525 -6.67 13.45 -34.68
CA GLU A 525 -6.30 14.76 -34.14
C GLU A 525 -6.78 14.92 -32.69
N ARG A 526 -8.05 14.55 -32.40
CA ARG A 526 -8.59 14.59 -31.04
C ARG A 526 -7.82 13.71 -30.04
N VAL A 527 -7.39 12.53 -30.49
CA VAL A 527 -6.53 11.67 -29.65
C VAL A 527 -5.17 12.32 -29.42
N GLY A 528 -4.63 13.08 -30.39
CA GLY A 528 -3.44 13.91 -30.21
C GLY A 528 -3.63 14.98 -29.14
N ASP A 529 -4.75 15.71 -29.18
CA ASP A 529 -5.13 16.72 -28.18
C ASP A 529 -5.17 16.13 -26.77
N HIS A 530 -5.81 14.96 -26.58
CA HIS A 530 -5.86 14.28 -25.29
C HIS A 530 -4.49 13.77 -24.85
N ALA A 531 -3.66 13.31 -25.78
CA ALA A 531 -2.33 12.83 -25.48
C ALA A 531 -1.43 13.94 -24.92
N ILE A 532 -1.44 15.14 -25.55
CA ILE A 532 -0.62 16.26 -25.08
C ILE A 532 -1.12 16.78 -23.72
N ASN A 533 -2.43 16.79 -23.48
CA ASN A 533 -3.01 17.13 -22.19
C ASN A 533 -2.47 16.21 -21.08
N ILE A 534 -2.44 14.89 -21.31
CA ILE A 534 -1.88 13.91 -20.36
C ILE A 534 -0.40 14.22 -20.09
N ALA A 535 0.39 14.56 -21.11
CA ALA A 535 1.80 14.90 -20.93
C ALA A 535 2.01 16.10 -20.00
N PHE A 536 1.25 17.18 -20.21
CA PHE A 536 1.39 18.38 -19.40
C PHE A 536 0.96 18.21 -17.93
N LEU A 537 0.11 17.23 -17.62
CA LEU A 537 -0.21 16.86 -16.25
C LEU A 537 0.98 16.20 -15.51
N ALA A 538 2.04 15.78 -16.21
CA ALA A 538 3.27 15.28 -15.60
C ALA A 538 4.11 16.40 -14.94
N ARG A 539 3.90 17.69 -15.29
CA ARG A 539 4.59 18.82 -14.65
C ARG A 539 4.05 19.04 -13.24
N SER A 540 4.93 18.92 -12.24
CA SER A 540 4.65 19.49 -10.91
C SER A 540 4.78 21.01 -10.97
N LYS A 541 3.83 21.71 -10.38
CA LYS A 541 3.91 23.19 -10.23
C LYS A 541 5.06 23.59 -9.32
#